data_d8b5168ea8948d7c9f665c1ca7d592a4
#
_entry.id   d8b5168ea8948d7c9f665c1ca7d592a4
#
_cell.length_a   1.000
_cell.length_b   1.000
_cell.length_c   1.000
_cell.angle_alpha   90.00
_cell.angle_beta   90.00
_cell.angle_gamma   90.00
#
_symmetry.space_group_name_H-M   'P 1'
#
loop_
_entity.id
_entity.type
_entity.pdbx_description
1 polymer ?
#
loop_
_entity_poly.entity_id
_entity_poly.type
_entity_poly.pdbx_seq_one_letter_code
_entity_poly.pdbx_strand_id
1 'polypeptide(L)'
;MSTTTQRGAASGESEQTPLAVPLPPLVELQGLSVQFGNRKILLSLTASLRGRSIGLLGPNGAGKSTLINTLLGFYKPSAGSARVFGYDIGTEVRQIRGLVGYMPENDAFISKMSAVSFVQMMGELSGLPPSMALERAHEALFYVGLAEARYRQLGTYSLGMKQLAKLAQAIVHGPKLLILDEPTNGLDPSARQRMIRMIKDIRDGKEMRIVLCSHLLRDVEDTCDEVLILKRGRIAHYANLDEERRANKRFLELETYGANGDFTEAIEKLGCECAVTANRMKMILADGVETRDIFRLAAERQVRIRRMNFRRDSLEDIFLKAMEG
;
A
#
# COMPACT_ATOMS: atom_id res chain seq x y z
N MET A 1 39.66 42.23 43.19
CA MET A 1 39.54 42.37 41.70
C MET A 1 38.47 41.41 41.23
N SER A 2 37.31 41.95 40.92
CA SER A 2 36.09 41.19 40.56
C SER A 2 36.12 40.79 39.07
N THR A 3 35.80 39.55 38.75
CA THR A 3 35.53 39.11 37.41
C THR A 3 34.12 38.52 37.34
N THR A 4 33.29 39.27 36.64
CA THR A 4 31.87 39.02 36.35
C THR A 4 31.71 37.91 35.32
N THR A 5 30.98 36.88 35.67
CA THR A 5 30.61 35.79 34.76
C THR A 5 29.30 36.18 34.03
N GLN A 6 29.36 36.41 32.76
CA GLN A 6 28.17 36.57 31.89
C GLN A 6 27.58 35.19 31.59
N ARG A 7 26.32 35.00 31.94
CA ARG A 7 25.49 33.88 31.47
C ARG A 7 24.98 34.21 30.06
N GLY A 8 25.42 33.43 29.07
CA GLY A 8 24.86 33.45 27.73
C GLY A 8 23.47 32.76 27.73
N ALA A 9 22.49 33.47 27.19
CA ALA A 9 21.17 32.94 26.90
C ALA A 9 21.25 31.99 25.69
N ALA A 10 20.85 30.76 25.87
CA ALA A 10 20.66 29.80 24.79
C ALA A 10 19.34 30.13 24.08
N SER A 11 19.45 30.63 22.87
CA SER A 11 18.32 30.75 21.92
C SER A 11 17.88 29.35 21.48
N GLY A 12 16.67 28.98 21.83
CA GLY A 12 16.03 27.77 21.33
C GLY A 12 15.75 27.89 19.83
N GLU A 13 16.56 27.27 19.02
CA GLU A 13 16.23 27.03 17.63
C GLU A 13 15.15 25.93 17.59
N SER A 14 13.96 26.30 17.13
CA SER A 14 12.90 25.37 16.80
C SER A 14 13.36 24.50 15.63
N GLU A 15 13.67 23.23 15.87
CA GLU A 15 13.86 22.23 14.82
C GLU A 15 12.61 22.17 13.95
N GLN A 16 12.68 22.86 12.82
CA GLN A 16 11.70 22.68 11.75
C GLN A 16 11.92 21.27 11.18
N THR A 17 10.99 20.37 11.45
CA THR A 17 10.92 19.06 10.78
C THR A 17 11.01 19.28 9.27
N PRO A 18 11.99 18.70 8.56
CA PRO A 18 12.12 18.91 7.12
C PRO A 18 10.83 18.48 6.42
N LEU A 19 10.23 19.36 5.65
CA LEU A 19 9.13 19.04 4.75
C LEU A 19 9.57 17.86 3.88
N ALA A 20 8.90 16.72 4.04
CA ALA A 20 9.21 15.52 3.27
C ALA A 20 9.07 15.84 1.78
N VAL A 21 10.18 15.81 1.05
CA VAL A 21 10.17 15.99 -0.41
C VAL A 21 9.29 14.89 -1.00
N PRO A 22 8.24 15.22 -1.76
CA PRO A 22 7.34 14.23 -2.32
C PRO A 22 8.13 13.28 -3.24
N LEU A 23 7.89 11.97 -3.06
CA LEU A 23 8.51 10.95 -3.91
C LEU A 23 8.17 11.19 -5.38
N PRO A 24 9.13 10.98 -6.31
CA PRO A 24 8.81 11.03 -7.72
C PRO A 24 7.75 9.97 -8.07
N PRO A 25 6.89 10.23 -9.07
CA PRO A 25 5.87 9.28 -9.47
C PRO A 25 6.46 7.91 -9.78
N LEU A 26 5.83 6.86 -9.23
CA LEU A 26 6.16 5.47 -9.56
C LEU A 26 5.54 5.10 -10.91
N VAL A 27 4.25 5.42 -11.07
CA VAL A 27 3.48 5.19 -12.28
C VAL A 27 2.72 6.45 -12.66
N GLU A 28 2.84 6.87 -13.90
CA GLU A 28 2.06 7.96 -14.48
C GLU A 28 1.21 7.41 -15.63
N LEU A 29 -0.07 7.66 -15.58
CA LEU A 29 -1.04 7.30 -16.60
C LEU A 29 -1.61 8.57 -17.22
N GLN A 30 -1.60 8.68 -18.55
CA GLN A 30 -2.09 9.85 -19.29
C GLN A 30 -3.08 9.40 -20.36
N GLY A 31 -4.37 9.32 -20.01
CA GLY A 31 -5.44 8.91 -20.91
C GLY A 31 -5.28 7.47 -21.42
N LEU A 32 -4.60 6.61 -20.64
CA LEU A 32 -4.25 5.25 -21.04
C LEU A 32 -5.50 4.43 -21.36
N SER A 33 -5.58 3.91 -22.59
CA SER A 33 -6.65 3.03 -23.03
C SER A 33 -6.08 1.75 -23.65
N VAL A 34 -6.76 0.62 -23.41
CA VAL A 34 -6.39 -0.68 -23.98
C VAL A 34 -7.63 -1.37 -24.52
N GLN A 35 -7.51 -1.90 -25.74
CA GLN A 35 -8.58 -2.58 -26.45
C GLN A 35 -8.06 -3.87 -27.07
N PHE A 36 -8.86 -4.94 -27.02
CA PHE A 36 -8.63 -6.20 -27.70
C PHE A 36 -9.78 -6.44 -28.72
N GLY A 37 -9.44 -6.38 -29.99
CA GLY A 37 -10.47 -6.37 -31.06
C GLY A 37 -11.46 -5.22 -30.81
N ASN A 38 -12.74 -5.52 -30.71
CA ASN A 38 -13.79 -4.53 -30.44
C ASN A 38 -14.05 -4.30 -28.92
N ARG A 39 -13.40 -5.05 -28.05
CA ARG A 39 -13.63 -4.95 -26.61
C ARG A 39 -12.66 -3.98 -25.96
N LYS A 40 -13.17 -2.87 -25.49
CA LYS A 40 -12.41 -1.90 -24.66
C LYS A 40 -12.30 -2.44 -23.25
N ILE A 41 -11.07 -2.50 -22.71
CA ILE A 41 -10.79 -3.02 -21.37
C ILE A 41 -10.39 -1.88 -20.42
N LEU A 42 -9.48 -0.98 -20.85
CA LEU A 42 -9.12 0.21 -20.09
C LEU A 42 -9.58 1.45 -20.87
N LEU A 43 -10.15 2.41 -20.15
CA LEU A 43 -10.88 3.54 -20.70
C LEU A 43 -10.32 4.84 -20.16
N SER A 44 -9.34 5.42 -20.86
CA SER A 44 -8.76 6.75 -20.56
C SER A 44 -8.34 6.93 -19.10
N LEU A 45 -7.49 6.01 -18.61
CA LEU A 45 -6.98 6.09 -17.24
C LEU A 45 -5.98 7.24 -17.12
N THR A 46 -6.20 8.14 -16.15
CA THR A 46 -5.27 9.24 -15.82
C THR A 46 -5.04 9.26 -14.32
N ALA A 47 -3.79 9.05 -13.88
CA ALA A 47 -3.38 9.05 -12.49
C ALA A 47 -1.88 9.26 -12.37
N SER A 48 -1.43 9.75 -11.21
CA SER A 48 -0.01 9.82 -10.82
C SER A 48 0.16 9.18 -9.45
N LEU A 49 0.72 7.98 -9.43
CA LEU A 49 0.88 7.16 -8.24
C LEU A 49 2.28 7.40 -7.66
N ARG A 50 2.37 7.77 -6.38
CA ARG A 50 3.62 8.21 -5.74
C ARG A 50 4.00 7.40 -4.51
N GLY A 51 3.05 6.67 -3.92
CA GLY A 51 3.24 5.88 -2.71
C GLY A 51 4.40 4.88 -2.79
N ARG A 52 4.87 4.47 -1.65
CA ARG A 52 5.83 3.35 -1.56
C ARG A 52 5.16 2.03 -1.84
N SER A 53 3.91 1.90 -1.39
CA SER A 53 3.08 0.73 -1.62
C SER A 53 1.69 1.17 -2.11
N ILE A 54 1.29 0.63 -3.25
CA ILE A 54 0.06 1.00 -3.94
C ILE A 54 -0.81 -0.23 -4.08
N GLY A 55 -2.01 -0.17 -3.51
CA GLY A 55 -3.04 -1.19 -3.68
C GLY A 55 -3.81 -0.97 -4.99
N LEU A 56 -3.86 -1.98 -5.84
CA LEU A 56 -4.69 -1.99 -7.03
C LEU A 56 -5.91 -2.86 -6.79
N LEU A 57 -7.05 -2.23 -6.53
CA LEU A 57 -8.31 -2.87 -6.19
C LEU A 57 -9.31 -2.84 -7.33
N GLY A 58 -10.29 -3.71 -7.26
CA GLY A 58 -11.43 -3.77 -8.17
C GLY A 58 -11.97 -5.19 -8.36
N PRO A 59 -13.22 -5.34 -8.78
CA PRO A 59 -13.81 -6.64 -9.02
C PRO A 59 -13.10 -7.40 -10.16
N ASN A 60 -13.40 -8.68 -10.28
CA ASN A 60 -12.90 -9.48 -11.41
C ASN A 60 -13.38 -8.85 -12.73
N GLY A 61 -12.47 -8.76 -13.69
CA GLY A 61 -12.73 -8.11 -14.97
C GLY A 61 -12.68 -6.57 -14.95
N ALA A 62 -12.31 -5.92 -13.84
CA ALA A 62 -12.17 -4.47 -13.77
C ALA A 62 -11.01 -3.92 -14.63
N GLY A 63 -10.06 -4.77 -15.05
CA GLY A 63 -8.92 -4.38 -15.86
C GLY A 63 -7.57 -4.38 -15.13
N LYS A 64 -7.49 -4.88 -13.88
CA LYS A 64 -6.27 -4.88 -13.07
C LYS A 64 -5.09 -5.57 -13.76
N SER A 65 -5.21 -6.83 -14.12
CA SER A 65 -4.16 -7.59 -14.82
C SER A 65 -3.86 -7.02 -16.20
N THR A 66 -4.86 -6.41 -16.87
CA THR A 66 -4.63 -5.70 -18.15
C THR A 66 -3.75 -4.48 -17.92
N LEU A 67 -3.99 -3.70 -16.86
CA LEU A 67 -3.15 -2.56 -16.52
C LEU A 67 -1.71 -3.02 -16.21
N ILE A 68 -1.54 -4.02 -15.35
CA ILE A 68 -0.21 -4.58 -15.00
C ILE A 68 0.52 -5.04 -16.29
N ASN A 69 -0.13 -5.84 -17.12
CA ASN A 69 0.48 -6.35 -18.35
C ASN A 69 0.82 -5.22 -19.35
N THR A 70 0.03 -4.14 -19.37
CA THR A 70 0.33 -2.95 -20.19
C THR A 70 1.54 -2.21 -19.65
N LEU A 71 1.66 -2.00 -18.33
CA LEU A 71 2.83 -1.38 -17.71
C LEU A 71 4.11 -2.20 -17.94
N LEU A 72 4.00 -3.53 -17.97
CA LEU A 72 5.11 -4.45 -18.28
C LEU A 72 5.38 -4.58 -19.80
N GLY A 73 4.62 -3.88 -20.66
CA GLY A 73 4.80 -3.86 -22.10
C GLY A 73 4.37 -5.15 -22.82
N PHE A 74 3.53 -6.00 -22.17
CA PHE A 74 2.94 -7.17 -22.84
C PHE A 74 1.77 -6.76 -23.75
N TYR A 75 1.06 -5.68 -23.38
CA TYR A 75 -0.03 -5.12 -24.17
C TYR A 75 0.29 -3.70 -24.59
N LYS A 76 0.03 -3.38 -25.85
CA LYS A 76 0.20 -2.02 -26.37
C LYS A 76 -1.05 -1.19 -26.06
N PRO A 77 -0.90 0.06 -25.61
CA PRO A 77 -2.01 0.98 -25.50
C PRO A 77 -2.67 1.21 -26.86
N SER A 78 -4.00 1.30 -26.86
CA SER A 78 -4.77 1.74 -28.03
C SER A 78 -4.85 3.26 -28.13
N ALA A 79 -4.70 3.97 -27.01
CA ALA A 79 -4.58 5.43 -26.90
C ALA A 79 -3.95 5.82 -25.57
N GLY A 80 -3.44 7.05 -25.51
CA GLY A 80 -2.76 7.58 -24.32
C GLY A 80 -1.36 6.98 -24.12
N SER A 81 -0.76 7.24 -22.96
CA SER A 81 0.59 6.78 -22.61
C SER A 81 0.67 6.46 -21.13
N ALA A 82 1.73 5.75 -20.74
CA ALA A 82 2.08 5.58 -19.33
C ALA A 82 3.60 5.55 -19.15
N ARG A 83 4.04 5.87 -17.93
CA ARG A 83 5.45 5.77 -17.54
C ARG A 83 5.59 5.02 -16.23
N VAL A 84 6.67 4.28 -16.09
CA VAL A 84 7.08 3.62 -14.85
C VAL A 84 8.48 4.10 -14.50
N PHE A 85 8.67 4.72 -13.34
CA PHE A 85 9.90 5.42 -12.97
C PHE A 85 10.38 6.43 -14.03
N GLY A 86 9.44 7.07 -14.75
CA GLY A 86 9.75 8.01 -15.83
C GLY A 86 10.01 7.35 -17.19
N TYR A 87 10.24 6.02 -17.27
CA TYR A 87 10.41 5.28 -18.52
C TYR A 87 9.08 5.04 -19.22
N ASP A 88 9.04 5.30 -20.52
CA ASP A 88 7.85 5.13 -21.36
C ASP A 88 7.57 3.63 -21.65
N ILE A 89 6.32 3.19 -21.42
CA ILE A 89 5.93 1.79 -21.60
C ILE A 89 5.90 1.32 -23.06
N GLY A 90 5.92 2.23 -24.03
CA GLY A 90 5.92 1.91 -25.45
C GLY A 90 7.30 1.75 -26.05
N THR A 91 8.29 2.51 -25.55
CA THR A 91 9.62 2.61 -26.14
C THR A 91 10.73 2.10 -25.23
N GLU A 92 10.54 2.10 -23.90
CA GLU A 92 11.58 1.78 -22.92
C GLU A 92 11.22 0.55 -22.04
N VAL A 93 10.50 -0.41 -22.61
CA VAL A 93 10.02 -1.62 -21.91
C VAL A 93 11.14 -2.42 -21.27
N ARG A 94 12.32 -2.47 -21.92
CA ARG A 94 13.46 -3.25 -21.42
C ARG A 94 14.02 -2.66 -20.12
N GLN A 95 14.09 -1.34 -20.04
CA GLN A 95 14.48 -0.62 -18.83
C GLN A 95 13.49 -0.87 -17.70
N ILE A 96 12.19 -0.79 -18.02
CA ILE A 96 11.11 -1.06 -17.06
C ILE A 96 11.23 -2.48 -16.50
N ARG A 97 11.35 -3.49 -17.37
CA ARG A 97 11.47 -4.90 -16.95
C ARG A 97 12.71 -5.19 -16.11
N GLY A 98 13.82 -4.48 -16.34
CA GLY A 98 15.01 -4.58 -15.51
C GLY A 98 14.84 -4.02 -14.11
N LEU A 99 13.84 -3.13 -13.89
CA LEU A 99 13.54 -2.53 -12.61
C LEU A 99 12.37 -3.20 -11.87
N VAL A 100 11.61 -4.07 -12.53
CA VAL A 100 10.37 -4.65 -12.02
C VAL A 100 10.52 -6.13 -11.75
N GLY A 101 10.22 -6.54 -10.51
CA GLY A 101 9.93 -7.93 -10.16
C GLY A 101 8.44 -8.18 -10.24
N TYR A 102 8.04 -9.24 -10.91
CA TYR A 102 6.62 -9.58 -11.07
C TYR A 102 6.31 -10.96 -10.50
N MET A 103 5.38 -11.00 -9.57
CA MET A 103 4.79 -12.20 -9.03
C MET A 103 3.39 -12.38 -9.63
N PRO A 104 3.20 -13.30 -10.61
CA PRO A 104 1.90 -13.50 -11.25
C PRO A 104 0.93 -14.26 -10.36
N GLU A 105 -0.38 -14.07 -10.57
CA GLU A 105 -1.43 -14.85 -9.91
C GLU A 105 -1.28 -16.34 -10.20
N ASN A 106 -1.17 -16.70 -11.48
CA ASN A 106 -1.09 -18.09 -11.92
C ASN A 106 0.31 -18.69 -11.73
N ASP A 107 0.35 -20.00 -11.45
CA ASP A 107 1.61 -20.75 -11.39
C ASP A 107 2.18 -20.98 -12.80
N ALA A 108 3.45 -20.59 -12.98
CA ALA A 108 4.21 -20.81 -14.22
C ALA A 108 5.50 -21.61 -13.92
N PHE A 109 5.42 -22.63 -13.08
CA PHE A 109 6.58 -23.42 -12.67
C PHE A 109 6.90 -24.56 -13.61
N ILE A 110 8.20 -24.85 -13.74
CA ILE A 110 8.68 -26.09 -14.31
C ILE A 110 8.70 -27.14 -13.19
N SER A 111 7.66 -27.97 -13.10
CA SER A 111 7.38 -28.83 -11.95
C SER A 111 8.53 -29.77 -11.55
N LYS A 112 9.37 -30.21 -12.52
CA LYS A 112 10.52 -31.10 -12.29
C LYS A 112 11.78 -30.37 -11.84
N MET A 113 11.83 -29.04 -11.91
CA MET A 113 12.97 -28.27 -11.41
C MET A 113 12.91 -28.11 -9.90
N SER A 114 14.09 -28.03 -9.26
CA SER A 114 14.17 -27.55 -7.88
C SER A 114 13.89 -26.06 -7.81
N ALA A 115 13.47 -25.56 -6.65
CA ALA A 115 13.21 -24.13 -6.51
C ALA A 115 14.47 -23.29 -6.72
N VAL A 116 15.64 -23.77 -6.26
CA VAL A 116 16.90 -23.04 -6.47
C VAL A 116 17.26 -22.95 -7.95
N SER A 117 17.14 -24.03 -8.71
CA SER A 117 17.40 -24.01 -10.14
C SER A 117 16.43 -23.14 -10.92
N PHE A 118 15.16 -23.13 -10.51
CA PHE A 118 14.14 -22.27 -11.11
C PHE A 118 14.40 -20.79 -10.85
N VAL A 119 14.67 -20.41 -9.59
CA VAL A 119 14.94 -19.01 -9.22
C VAL A 119 16.24 -18.52 -9.81
N GLN A 120 17.29 -19.37 -9.87
CA GLN A 120 18.53 -19.07 -10.58
C GLN A 120 18.26 -18.76 -12.06
N MET A 121 17.53 -19.63 -12.76
CA MET A 121 17.14 -19.42 -14.16
C MET A 121 16.40 -18.09 -14.35
N MET A 122 15.49 -17.72 -13.45
CA MET A 122 14.80 -16.43 -13.51
C MET A 122 15.75 -15.24 -13.30
N GLY A 123 16.76 -15.39 -12.44
CA GLY A 123 17.83 -14.40 -12.25
C GLY A 123 18.67 -14.22 -13.52
N GLU A 124 19.07 -15.32 -14.16
CA GLU A 124 19.81 -15.30 -15.44
C GLU A 124 18.99 -14.64 -16.56
N LEU A 125 17.71 -14.98 -16.69
CA LEU A 125 16.79 -14.35 -17.65
C LEU A 125 16.61 -12.85 -17.37
N SER A 126 16.78 -12.41 -16.12
CA SER A 126 16.76 -11.00 -15.73
C SER A 126 18.12 -10.30 -15.96
N GLY A 127 19.12 -11.01 -16.44
CA GLY A 127 20.43 -10.46 -16.83
C GLY A 127 21.54 -10.65 -15.81
N LEU A 128 21.34 -11.43 -14.74
CA LEU A 128 22.40 -11.76 -13.80
C LEU A 128 23.36 -12.79 -14.39
N PRO A 129 24.67 -12.66 -14.14
CA PRO A 129 25.65 -13.73 -14.46
C PRO A 129 25.30 -15.03 -13.69
N PRO A 130 25.57 -16.24 -14.25
CA PRO A 130 25.13 -17.49 -13.64
C PRO A 130 25.57 -17.70 -12.19
N SER A 131 26.82 -17.35 -11.83
CA SER A 131 27.31 -17.44 -10.45
C SER A 131 26.54 -16.51 -9.48
N MET A 132 26.32 -15.26 -9.89
CA MET A 132 25.55 -14.29 -9.12
C MET A 132 24.08 -14.71 -9.03
N ALA A 133 23.49 -15.21 -10.13
CA ALA A 133 22.12 -15.70 -10.14
C ALA A 133 21.90 -16.86 -9.16
N LEU A 134 22.87 -17.78 -9.04
CA LEU A 134 22.81 -18.87 -8.07
C LEU A 134 22.88 -18.35 -6.62
N GLU A 135 23.83 -17.46 -6.33
CA GLU A 135 23.97 -16.85 -5.01
C GLU A 135 22.67 -16.11 -4.60
N ARG A 136 22.18 -15.23 -5.48
CA ARG A 136 20.94 -14.48 -5.26
C ARG A 136 19.72 -15.39 -5.15
N ALA A 137 19.68 -16.53 -5.86
CA ALA A 137 18.62 -17.52 -5.73
C ALA A 137 18.60 -18.14 -4.32
N HIS A 138 19.78 -18.48 -3.78
CA HIS A 138 19.89 -18.98 -2.40
C HIS A 138 19.45 -17.94 -1.38
N GLU A 139 19.89 -16.69 -1.53
CA GLU A 139 19.49 -15.58 -0.65
C GLU A 139 17.97 -15.34 -0.68
N ALA A 140 17.38 -15.22 -1.88
CA ALA A 140 15.95 -14.97 -2.05
C ALA A 140 15.10 -16.10 -1.46
N LEU A 141 15.49 -17.37 -1.70
CA LEU A 141 14.78 -18.53 -1.14
C LEU A 141 14.95 -18.67 0.37
N PHE A 142 16.09 -18.28 0.91
CA PHE A 142 16.28 -18.19 2.35
C PHE A 142 15.43 -17.09 2.97
N TYR A 143 15.42 -15.90 2.36
CA TYR A 143 14.62 -14.76 2.79
C TYR A 143 13.13 -15.09 2.90
N VAL A 144 12.57 -15.78 1.90
CA VAL A 144 11.15 -16.18 1.95
C VAL A 144 10.90 -17.41 2.85
N GLY A 145 11.92 -17.96 3.49
CA GLY A 145 11.79 -19.05 4.47
C GLY A 145 11.64 -20.45 3.85
N LEU A 146 12.11 -20.65 2.63
CA LEU A 146 12.14 -21.97 1.96
C LEU A 146 13.40 -22.79 2.27
N ALA A 147 14.33 -22.28 3.08
CA ALA A 147 15.50 -22.96 3.62
C ALA A 147 15.87 -24.26 2.85
N GLU A 148 15.86 -25.43 3.52
CA GLU A 148 16.20 -26.71 2.89
C GLU A 148 15.19 -27.16 1.81
N ALA A 149 13.97 -26.67 1.85
CA ALA A 149 12.97 -27.02 0.83
C ALA A 149 13.39 -26.54 -0.57
N ARG A 150 14.29 -25.55 -0.68
CA ARG A 150 14.77 -25.00 -1.98
C ARG A 150 15.36 -26.04 -2.92
N TYR A 151 15.83 -27.18 -2.39
CA TYR A 151 16.39 -28.28 -3.19
C TYR A 151 15.33 -29.26 -3.71
N ARG A 152 14.09 -29.18 -3.19
CA ARG A 152 13.00 -30.04 -3.62
C ARG A 152 12.38 -29.53 -4.94
N GLN A 153 11.80 -30.46 -5.69
CA GLN A 153 11.09 -30.14 -6.93
C GLN A 153 9.82 -29.29 -6.65
N LEU A 154 9.60 -28.27 -7.46
CA LEU A 154 8.46 -27.35 -7.34
C LEU A 154 7.11 -28.05 -7.46
N GLY A 155 7.02 -29.16 -8.20
CA GLY A 155 5.82 -29.98 -8.28
C GLY A 155 5.39 -30.60 -6.94
N THR A 156 6.31 -30.70 -5.95
CA THR A 156 6.02 -31.24 -4.59
C THR A 156 5.62 -30.16 -3.58
N TYR A 157 5.58 -28.89 -4.01
CA TYR A 157 5.31 -27.78 -3.12
C TYR A 157 3.82 -27.66 -2.80
N SER A 158 3.52 -27.34 -1.53
CA SER A 158 2.18 -26.86 -1.15
C SER A 158 1.90 -25.51 -1.83
N LEU A 159 0.65 -25.08 -1.85
CA LEU A 159 0.28 -23.77 -2.40
C LEU A 159 1.08 -22.62 -1.73
N GLY A 160 1.17 -22.63 -0.39
CA GLY A 160 1.95 -21.61 0.32
C GLY A 160 3.44 -21.62 -0.06
N MET A 161 4.05 -22.79 -0.22
CA MET A 161 5.44 -22.88 -0.69
C MET A 161 5.60 -22.38 -2.11
N LYS A 162 4.64 -22.62 -2.98
CA LYS A 162 4.63 -22.06 -4.35
C LYS A 162 4.54 -20.54 -4.35
N GLN A 163 3.69 -19.96 -3.52
CA GLN A 163 3.60 -18.50 -3.40
C GLN A 163 4.93 -17.90 -2.91
N LEU A 164 5.59 -18.54 -1.94
CA LEU A 164 6.93 -18.13 -1.49
C LEU A 164 7.98 -18.24 -2.61
N ALA A 165 7.94 -19.30 -3.41
CA ALA A 165 8.85 -19.45 -4.55
C ALA A 165 8.60 -18.39 -5.64
N LYS A 166 7.33 -18.02 -5.89
CA LYS A 166 6.97 -16.90 -6.79
C LYS A 166 7.51 -15.57 -6.28
N LEU A 167 7.43 -15.33 -4.97
CA LEU A 167 8.01 -14.13 -4.38
C LEU A 167 9.53 -14.13 -4.51
N ALA A 168 10.19 -15.25 -4.22
CA ALA A 168 11.65 -15.37 -4.37
C ALA A 168 12.10 -15.07 -5.81
N GLN A 169 11.44 -15.63 -6.83
CA GLN A 169 11.76 -15.37 -8.23
C GLN A 169 11.53 -13.91 -8.64
N ALA A 170 10.54 -13.23 -8.02
CA ALA A 170 10.27 -11.84 -8.32
C ALA A 170 11.33 -10.88 -7.74
N ILE A 171 12.00 -11.26 -6.64
CA ILE A 171 12.99 -10.40 -5.97
C ILE A 171 14.46 -10.76 -6.30
N VAL A 172 14.72 -11.87 -6.97
CA VAL A 172 16.09 -12.43 -7.17
C VAL A 172 17.06 -11.46 -7.82
N HIS A 173 16.60 -10.64 -8.76
CA HIS A 173 17.45 -9.68 -9.49
C HIS A 173 17.55 -8.29 -8.83
N GLY A 174 16.99 -8.12 -7.61
CA GLY A 174 17.03 -6.85 -6.88
C GLY A 174 16.22 -5.73 -7.54
N PRO A 175 14.92 -5.92 -7.82
CA PRO A 175 14.10 -4.92 -8.50
C PRO A 175 13.90 -3.66 -7.65
N LYS A 176 13.55 -2.54 -8.27
CA LYS A 176 13.12 -1.31 -7.59
C LYS A 176 11.61 -1.26 -7.38
N LEU A 177 10.85 -2.02 -8.16
CA LEU A 177 9.41 -2.18 -8.04
C LEU A 177 9.06 -3.66 -7.98
N LEU A 178 8.25 -4.04 -7.02
CA LEU A 178 7.67 -5.38 -6.90
C LEU A 178 6.18 -5.30 -7.19
N ILE A 179 5.73 -5.98 -8.24
CA ILE A 179 4.30 -6.13 -8.57
C ILE A 179 3.85 -7.50 -8.12
N LEU A 180 2.89 -7.55 -7.22
CA LEU A 180 2.34 -8.76 -6.62
C LEU A 180 0.87 -8.91 -7.06
N ASP A 181 0.59 -9.91 -7.89
CA ASP A 181 -0.76 -10.19 -8.37
C ASP A 181 -1.37 -11.33 -7.54
N GLU A 182 -2.32 -10.99 -6.65
CA GLU A 182 -3.02 -11.90 -5.74
C GLU A 182 -2.08 -12.80 -4.90
N PRO A 183 -1.08 -12.25 -4.18
CA PRO A 183 -0.05 -13.03 -3.51
C PRO A 183 -0.56 -13.92 -2.37
N THR A 184 -1.73 -13.60 -1.82
CA THR A 184 -2.35 -14.30 -0.69
C THR A 184 -3.50 -15.21 -1.09
N ASN A 185 -3.82 -15.26 -2.40
CA ASN A 185 -4.95 -16.06 -2.89
C ASN A 185 -4.78 -17.54 -2.58
N GLY A 186 -5.82 -18.15 -1.98
CA GLY A 186 -5.86 -19.56 -1.63
C GLY A 186 -4.99 -19.99 -0.44
N LEU A 187 -4.32 -19.05 0.23
CA LEU A 187 -3.53 -19.35 1.43
C LEU A 187 -4.40 -19.52 2.66
N ASP A 188 -4.01 -20.46 3.53
CA ASP A 188 -4.58 -20.55 4.88
C ASP A 188 -4.24 -19.28 5.70
N PRO A 189 -4.97 -18.99 6.79
CA PRO A 189 -4.78 -17.77 7.57
C PRO A 189 -3.34 -17.55 8.07
N SER A 190 -2.63 -18.61 8.44
CA SER A 190 -1.25 -18.54 8.95
C SER A 190 -0.26 -18.19 7.84
N ALA A 191 -0.36 -18.88 6.68
CA ALA A 191 0.47 -18.61 5.51
C ALA A 191 0.20 -17.20 4.96
N ARG A 192 -1.08 -16.76 4.93
CA ARG A 192 -1.47 -15.39 4.54
C ARG A 192 -0.81 -14.35 5.44
N GLN A 193 -0.91 -14.49 6.76
CA GLN A 193 -0.28 -13.55 7.69
C GLN A 193 1.24 -13.49 7.52
N ARG A 194 1.88 -14.62 7.21
CA ARG A 194 3.32 -14.69 6.93
C ARG A 194 3.65 -13.91 5.65
N MET A 195 2.89 -14.11 4.59
CA MET A 195 3.07 -13.38 3.33
C MET A 195 2.91 -11.87 3.53
N ILE A 196 1.86 -11.45 4.23
CA ILE A 196 1.61 -10.02 4.54
C ILE A 196 2.76 -9.42 5.35
N ARG A 197 3.31 -10.14 6.34
CA ARG A 197 4.49 -9.66 7.08
C ARG A 197 5.69 -9.46 6.17
N MET A 198 6.00 -10.42 5.29
CA MET A 198 7.11 -10.27 4.34
C MET A 198 6.92 -9.08 3.39
N ILE A 199 5.68 -8.85 2.90
CA ILE A 199 5.38 -7.69 2.06
C ILE A 199 5.62 -6.39 2.85
N LYS A 200 5.21 -6.33 4.11
CA LYS A 200 5.49 -5.18 5.00
C LYS A 200 6.98 -4.97 5.22
N ASP A 201 7.72 -6.03 5.50
CA ASP A 201 9.18 -5.97 5.70
C ASP A 201 9.90 -5.44 4.45
N ILE A 202 9.50 -5.88 3.26
CA ILE A 202 10.02 -5.37 1.97
C ILE A 202 9.70 -3.88 1.81
N ARG A 203 8.46 -3.46 2.10
CA ARG A 203 8.04 -2.05 2.05
C ARG A 203 8.86 -1.18 3.01
N ASP A 204 8.99 -1.65 4.26
CA ASP A 204 9.60 -0.90 5.34
C ASP A 204 11.13 -0.81 5.20
N GLY A 205 11.75 -1.77 4.49
CA GLY A 205 13.16 -1.73 4.07
C GLY A 205 13.51 -0.58 3.12
N LYS A 206 12.51 0.08 2.52
CA LYS A 206 12.61 1.30 1.70
C LYS A 206 13.40 1.17 0.39
N GLU A 207 13.94 0.01 0.07
CA GLU A 207 14.70 -0.21 -1.16
C GLU A 207 13.80 -0.47 -2.38
N MET A 208 12.66 -1.13 -2.15
CA MET A 208 11.68 -1.47 -3.18
C MET A 208 10.37 -0.74 -2.96
N ARG A 209 9.70 -0.35 -4.05
CA ARG A 209 8.31 0.05 -4.06
C ARG A 209 7.44 -1.16 -4.39
N ILE A 210 6.16 -1.12 -3.99
CA ILE A 210 5.25 -2.26 -4.16
C ILE A 210 3.98 -1.81 -4.88
N VAL A 211 3.51 -2.62 -5.82
CA VAL A 211 2.13 -2.59 -6.31
C VAL A 211 1.50 -3.93 -5.94
N LEU A 212 0.51 -3.89 -5.06
CA LEU A 212 -0.24 -5.04 -4.59
C LEU A 212 -1.61 -5.08 -5.24
N CYS A 213 -1.83 -6.07 -6.10
CA CYS A 213 -3.14 -6.39 -6.65
C CYS A 213 -3.80 -7.44 -5.76
N SER A 214 -4.92 -7.08 -5.15
CA SER A 214 -5.69 -8.00 -4.31
C SER A 214 -7.18 -7.66 -4.36
N HIS A 215 -8.03 -8.68 -4.20
CA HIS A 215 -9.46 -8.50 -3.94
C HIS A 215 -9.77 -8.45 -2.43
N LEU A 216 -8.78 -8.72 -1.59
CA LEU A 216 -8.89 -8.70 -0.14
C LEU A 216 -8.50 -7.32 0.41
N LEU A 217 -9.51 -6.52 0.74
CA LEU A 217 -9.33 -5.14 1.20
C LEU A 217 -8.39 -5.02 2.39
N ARG A 218 -8.46 -5.97 3.34
CA ARG A 218 -7.58 -6.00 4.52
C ARG A 218 -6.10 -6.11 4.17
N ASP A 219 -5.73 -6.88 3.12
CA ASP A 219 -4.34 -7.03 2.71
C ASP A 219 -3.79 -5.69 2.22
N VAL A 220 -4.61 -4.97 1.43
CA VAL A 220 -4.26 -3.62 0.94
C VAL A 220 -4.22 -2.61 2.06
N GLU A 221 -5.21 -2.61 2.96
CA GLU A 221 -5.26 -1.71 4.12
C GLU A 221 -4.06 -1.90 5.04
N ASP A 222 -3.60 -3.14 5.20
CA ASP A 222 -2.47 -3.50 6.04
C ASP A 222 -1.10 -3.16 5.44
N THR A 223 -0.99 -3.13 4.10
CA THR A 223 0.31 -3.08 3.41
C THR A 223 0.53 -1.84 2.56
N CYS A 224 -0.54 -1.13 2.17
CA CYS A 224 -0.44 -0.04 1.19
C CYS A 224 -0.62 1.35 1.81
N ASP A 225 0.03 2.33 1.18
CA ASP A 225 -0.04 3.77 1.52
C ASP A 225 -1.08 4.47 0.63
N GLU A 226 -1.24 3.99 -0.60
CA GLU A 226 -2.16 4.52 -1.59
C GLU A 226 -3.02 3.39 -2.16
N VAL A 227 -4.20 3.73 -2.65
CA VAL A 227 -5.10 2.78 -3.32
C VAL A 227 -5.65 3.36 -4.61
N LEU A 228 -5.61 2.56 -5.68
CA LEU A 228 -6.25 2.82 -6.95
C LEU A 228 -7.36 1.79 -7.16
N ILE A 229 -8.61 2.23 -7.21
CA ILE A 229 -9.77 1.37 -7.41
C ILE A 229 -10.22 1.44 -8.87
N LEU A 230 -10.21 0.28 -9.54
CA LEU A 230 -10.70 0.14 -10.90
C LEU A 230 -12.12 -0.45 -10.92
N LYS A 231 -12.99 0.11 -11.76
CA LYS A 231 -14.33 -0.38 -12.04
C LYS A 231 -14.63 -0.27 -13.54
N ARG A 232 -14.95 -1.37 -14.19
CA ARG A 232 -15.29 -1.42 -15.62
C ARG A 232 -14.29 -0.69 -16.52
N GLY A 233 -12.99 -0.87 -16.25
CA GLY A 233 -11.91 -0.27 -17.03
C GLY A 233 -11.67 1.22 -16.79
N ARG A 234 -12.26 1.82 -15.75
CA ARG A 234 -12.05 3.22 -15.34
C ARG A 234 -11.50 3.29 -13.93
N ILE A 235 -10.85 4.38 -13.61
CA ILE A 235 -10.52 4.71 -12.22
C ILE A 235 -11.81 5.16 -11.55
N ALA A 236 -12.28 4.38 -10.58
CA ALA A 236 -13.44 4.72 -9.77
C ALA A 236 -13.04 5.61 -8.58
N HIS A 237 -11.86 5.35 -8.01
CA HIS A 237 -11.35 6.12 -6.90
C HIS A 237 -9.82 6.00 -6.79
N TYR A 238 -9.18 7.06 -6.29
CA TYR A 238 -7.78 7.07 -5.90
C TYR A 238 -7.66 7.81 -4.57
N ALA A 239 -7.02 7.20 -3.60
CA ALA A 239 -6.86 7.77 -2.27
C ALA A 239 -5.48 7.48 -1.69
N ASN A 240 -4.98 8.43 -0.88
CA ASN A 240 -3.87 8.22 0.03
C ASN A 240 -4.43 7.70 1.35
N LEU A 241 -4.13 6.45 1.68
CA LEU A 241 -4.66 5.80 2.88
C LEU A 241 -4.12 6.40 4.18
N ASP A 242 -2.93 6.98 4.16
CA ASP A 242 -2.37 7.64 5.34
C ASP A 242 -3.06 8.97 5.64
N GLU A 243 -3.43 9.70 4.59
CA GLU A 243 -4.24 10.92 4.74
C GLU A 243 -5.65 10.58 5.24
N GLU A 244 -6.28 9.56 4.68
CA GLU A 244 -7.58 9.06 5.13
C GLU A 244 -7.52 8.58 6.59
N ARG A 245 -6.46 7.83 6.97
CA ARG A 245 -6.27 7.39 8.36
C ARG A 245 -6.08 8.57 9.32
N ARG A 246 -5.38 9.64 8.90
CA ARG A 246 -5.21 10.86 9.71
C ARG A 246 -6.53 11.60 9.85
N ALA A 247 -7.28 11.77 8.77
CA ALA A 247 -8.61 12.37 8.79
C ALA A 247 -9.56 11.58 9.71
N ASN A 248 -9.55 10.25 9.60
CA ASN A 248 -10.38 9.38 10.42
C ASN A 248 -10.02 9.40 11.92
N LYS A 249 -8.74 9.58 12.28
CA LYS A 249 -8.32 9.76 13.69
C LYS A 249 -8.88 11.03 14.33
N ARG A 250 -9.26 12.02 13.52
CA ARG A 250 -9.86 13.26 13.97
C ARG A 250 -11.37 13.15 14.15
N PHE A 251 -12.02 12.15 13.55
CA PHE A 251 -13.47 11.99 13.62
C PHE A 251 -13.85 11.06 14.77
N LEU A 252 -14.42 11.65 15.82
CA LEU A 252 -14.77 10.97 17.06
C LEU A 252 -16.29 10.93 17.24
N GLU A 253 -16.84 9.75 17.53
CA GLU A 253 -18.22 9.58 17.97
C GLU A 253 -18.25 9.24 19.46
N LEU A 254 -18.94 10.07 20.24
CA LEU A 254 -19.18 9.84 21.67
C LEU A 254 -20.66 9.53 21.91
N GLU A 255 -20.89 8.59 22.80
CA GLU A 255 -22.18 8.38 23.43
C GLU A 255 -22.05 8.83 24.87
N THR A 256 -22.79 9.88 25.25
CA THR A 256 -22.66 10.57 26.54
C THR A 256 -23.93 10.45 27.37
N TYR A 257 -23.78 10.53 28.70
CA TYR A 257 -24.87 10.59 29.66
C TYR A 257 -24.69 11.83 30.52
N GLY A 258 -25.70 12.74 30.55
CA GLY A 258 -25.67 13.99 31.29
C GLY A 258 -26.03 15.21 30.44
N ALA A 259 -25.93 16.40 30.99
CA ALA A 259 -26.19 17.67 30.27
C ALA A 259 -25.06 17.93 29.24
N ASN A 260 -25.41 17.85 27.98
CA ASN A 260 -24.41 17.93 26.88
C ASN A 260 -24.08 19.37 26.45
N GLY A 261 -24.88 20.40 26.83
CA GLY A 261 -24.72 21.77 26.35
C GLY A 261 -23.36 22.38 26.71
N ASP A 262 -23.04 22.46 28.00
CA ASP A 262 -21.78 23.02 28.51
C ASP A 262 -20.54 22.22 28.04
N PHE A 263 -20.73 20.92 27.85
CA PHE A 263 -19.65 20.04 27.35
C PHE A 263 -19.38 20.30 25.87
N THR A 264 -20.43 20.49 25.07
CA THR A 264 -20.30 20.81 23.64
C THR A 264 -19.60 22.15 23.46
N GLU A 265 -20.02 23.20 24.18
CA GLU A 265 -19.36 24.51 24.13
C GLU A 265 -17.87 24.45 24.55
N ALA A 266 -17.55 23.63 25.54
CA ALA A 266 -16.18 23.47 25.98
C ALA A 266 -15.29 22.77 24.91
N ILE A 267 -15.84 21.80 24.18
CA ILE A 267 -15.16 21.13 23.07
C ILE A 267 -15.02 22.09 21.87
N GLU A 268 -16.03 22.88 21.54
CA GLU A 268 -15.96 23.88 20.48
C GLU A 268 -14.93 24.98 20.78
N LYS A 269 -14.76 25.36 22.06
CA LYS A 269 -13.68 26.28 22.49
C LYS A 269 -12.27 25.73 22.31
N LEU A 270 -12.10 24.42 22.21
CA LEU A 270 -10.82 23.79 21.79
C LEU A 270 -10.61 23.83 20.28
N GLY A 271 -11.55 24.42 19.51
CA GLY A 271 -11.48 24.48 18.06
C GLY A 271 -12.04 23.22 17.35
N CYS A 272 -12.70 22.32 18.09
CA CYS A 272 -13.32 21.13 17.51
C CYS A 272 -14.70 21.48 16.93
N GLU A 273 -15.08 20.87 15.80
CA GLU A 273 -16.41 20.96 15.24
C GLU A 273 -17.29 19.85 15.83
N CYS A 274 -18.47 20.20 16.34
CA CYS A 274 -19.38 19.26 16.99
C CYS A 274 -20.76 19.23 16.35
N ALA A 275 -21.34 18.04 16.21
CA ALA A 275 -22.75 17.82 15.90
C ALA A 275 -23.36 16.89 16.94
N VAL A 276 -24.38 17.38 17.66
CA VAL A 276 -25.02 16.64 18.75
C VAL A 276 -26.40 16.17 18.30
N THR A 277 -26.72 14.92 18.53
CA THR A 277 -28.03 14.33 18.29
C THR A 277 -28.40 13.47 19.48
N ALA A 278 -29.31 13.93 20.31
CA ALA A 278 -29.69 13.29 21.57
C ALA A 278 -28.47 12.98 22.47
N ASN A 279 -28.16 11.70 22.69
CA ASN A 279 -27.04 11.26 23.51
C ASN A 279 -25.77 10.94 22.70
N ARG A 280 -25.76 11.24 21.40
CA ARG A 280 -24.61 11.00 20.51
C ARG A 280 -24.04 12.31 20.04
N MET A 281 -22.74 12.44 20.20
CA MET A 281 -21.97 13.58 19.74
C MET A 281 -20.97 13.10 18.69
N LYS A 282 -21.01 13.72 17.52
CA LYS A 282 -19.99 13.54 16.48
C LYS A 282 -19.11 14.77 16.49
N MET A 283 -17.80 14.58 16.49
CA MET A 283 -16.87 15.70 16.50
C MET A 283 -15.68 15.47 15.61
N ILE A 284 -15.13 16.56 15.09
CA ILE A 284 -13.85 16.61 14.40
C ILE A 284 -12.87 17.28 15.36
N LEU A 285 -11.85 16.53 15.78
CA LEU A 285 -10.81 17.07 16.65
C LEU A 285 -9.95 18.10 15.91
N ALA A 286 -9.71 19.24 16.56
CA ALA A 286 -8.78 20.24 16.05
C ALA A 286 -7.33 19.75 16.09
N ASP A 287 -6.44 20.43 15.36
CA ASP A 287 -5.01 20.12 15.39
C ASP A 287 -4.43 20.30 16.80
N GLY A 288 -3.74 19.28 17.29
CA GLY A 288 -3.14 19.26 18.64
C GLY A 288 -4.07 18.85 19.76
N VAL A 289 -5.38 18.67 19.51
CA VAL A 289 -6.32 18.15 20.52
C VAL A 289 -6.31 16.63 20.52
N GLU A 290 -6.04 16.05 21.68
CA GLU A 290 -6.01 14.60 21.86
C GLU A 290 -7.24 14.10 22.63
N THR A 291 -7.49 12.80 22.53
CA THR A 291 -8.58 12.12 23.26
C THR A 291 -8.54 12.37 24.76
N ARG A 292 -7.32 12.50 25.34
CA ARG A 292 -7.15 12.80 26.76
C ARG A 292 -7.76 14.14 27.17
N ASP A 293 -7.74 15.12 26.28
CA ASP A 293 -8.30 16.44 26.55
C ASP A 293 -9.84 16.38 26.58
N ILE A 294 -10.43 15.54 25.72
CA ILE A 294 -11.86 15.26 25.76
C ILE A 294 -12.27 14.55 27.05
N PHE A 295 -11.49 13.56 27.50
CA PHE A 295 -11.76 12.90 28.79
C PHE A 295 -11.62 13.84 29.98
N ARG A 296 -10.63 14.75 29.95
CA ARG A 296 -10.43 15.75 30.99
C ARG A 296 -11.66 16.69 31.08
N LEU A 297 -12.09 17.22 29.92
CA LEU A 297 -13.28 18.07 29.87
C LEU A 297 -14.55 17.34 30.33
N ALA A 298 -14.70 16.07 29.95
CA ALA A 298 -15.85 15.27 30.39
C ALA A 298 -15.86 15.12 31.92
N ALA A 299 -14.70 14.87 32.53
CA ALA A 299 -14.55 14.77 33.98
C ALA A 299 -14.86 16.11 34.67
N GLU A 300 -14.32 17.24 34.19
CA GLU A 300 -14.56 18.59 34.69
C GLU A 300 -16.05 18.98 34.64
N ARG A 301 -16.76 18.56 33.58
CA ARG A 301 -18.20 18.86 33.36
C ARG A 301 -19.13 17.77 33.87
N GLN A 302 -18.61 16.75 34.57
CA GLN A 302 -19.36 15.60 35.11
C GLN A 302 -20.19 14.84 34.06
N VAL A 303 -19.73 14.85 32.80
CA VAL A 303 -20.32 14.10 31.68
C VAL A 303 -19.76 12.70 31.66
N ARG A 304 -20.62 11.68 31.67
CA ARG A 304 -20.22 10.29 31.58
C ARG A 304 -20.16 9.87 30.12
N ILE A 305 -18.96 9.51 29.65
CA ILE A 305 -18.76 8.90 28.33
C ILE A 305 -19.05 7.41 28.46
N ARG A 306 -20.10 6.94 27.78
CA ARG A 306 -20.50 5.52 27.76
C ARG A 306 -19.75 4.75 26.67
N ARG A 307 -19.56 5.40 25.52
CA ARG A 307 -18.90 4.81 24.36
C ARG A 307 -18.15 5.88 23.62
N MET A 308 -16.94 5.51 23.16
CA MET A 308 -16.10 6.33 22.31
C MET A 308 -15.67 5.49 21.14
N ASN A 309 -15.95 5.94 19.94
CA ASN A 309 -15.51 5.31 18.71
C ASN A 309 -14.85 6.36 17.83
N PHE A 310 -13.70 6.02 17.27
CA PHE A 310 -13.21 6.73 16.10
C PHE A 310 -14.00 6.25 14.88
N ARG A 311 -14.51 7.17 14.08
CA ARG A 311 -15.05 6.79 12.78
C ARG A 311 -13.91 6.25 11.96
N ARG A 312 -14.02 5.02 11.60
CA ARG A 312 -13.16 4.38 10.60
C ARG A 312 -14.01 4.34 9.32
N ASP A 313 -13.83 5.34 8.43
CA ASP A 313 -14.11 5.03 7.03
C ASP A 313 -13.05 4.00 6.67
N SER A 314 -13.43 2.73 6.73
CA SER A 314 -12.56 1.63 6.38
C SER A 314 -12.32 1.66 4.87
N LEU A 315 -11.24 1.09 4.39
CA LEU A 315 -11.05 0.90 2.96
C LEU A 315 -12.27 0.20 2.31
N GLU A 316 -13.02 -0.57 3.12
CA GLU A 316 -14.28 -1.19 2.72
C GLU A 316 -15.37 -0.16 2.40
N ASP A 317 -15.52 0.89 3.22
CA ASP A 317 -16.49 1.97 2.96
C ASP A 317 -16.11 2.77 1.71
N ILE A 318 -14.82 3.06 1.53
CA ILE A 318 -14.30 3.73 0.33
C ILE A 318 -14.57 2.85 -0.90
N PHE A 319 -14.29 1.56 -0.80
CA PHE A 319 -14.50 0.61 -1.88
C PHE A 319 -15.98 0.48 -2.23
N LEU A 320 -16.89 0.35 -1.25
CA LEU A 320 -18.34 0.28 -1.48
C LEU A 320 -18.85 1.54 -2.16
N LYS A 321 -18.49 2.72 -1.68
CA LYS A 321 -18.85 4.00 -2.33
C LYS A 321 -18.39 4.06 -3.79
N ALA A 322 -17.15 3.63 -4.06
CA ALA A 322 -16.61 3.56 -5.42
C ALA A 322 -17.33 2.52 -6.30
N MET A 323 -17.93 1.48 -5.69
CA MET A 323 -18.68 0.46 -6.41
C MET A 323 -20.14 0.85 -6.67
N GLU A 324 -20.74 1.73 -5.90
CA GLU A 324 -22.12 2.22 -6.08
C GLU A 324 -22.23 3.28 -7.19
N GLY A 325 -21.25 4.18 -7.33
CA GLY A 325 -21.15 5.18 -8.41
C GLY A 325 -20.71 4.57 -9.74
#